data_372da2942c3554baebb155f63efd2981
#
_entry.id   372da2942c3554baebb155f63efd2981
#
_cell.length_a   1.000
_cell.length_b   1.000
_cell.length_c   1.000
_cell.angle_alpha   90.00
_cell.angle_beta   90.00
_cell.angle_gamma   90.00
#
_symmetry.space_group_name_H-M   'P 1'
#
loop_
_entity.id
_entity.type
_entity.pdbx_description
1 polymer ?
#
loop_
_entity_poly.entity_id
_entity_poly.type
_entity_poly.pdbx_seq_one_letter_code
_entity_poly.pdbx_strand_id
1 'polypeptide(L)'
;MAKDWRPSRRAVLIGGGALAVAGTGTWALRPKENGAMHDAYFSQLAVALKRAGLNRPTLVVDRQRLDANIRAIRASVDAAHLPLRVVAKSLPSPRLLEAVLSGMGSQRLMVFSADMLLQLLPLYPDGDYLMGKPLPVSEFMRVADKAGAQAAARVQWLIDTPERLAQYSHAARARGIVLRANFEIDVGLHRGGFADPATLTAAVEQAKSAGAQVSGLMGYEPHVPKMPDPDSAYADAQQAYGKAIEVLRQSGLNPASLTLNSAGSPTFRRHCKGTVANEVSVGSAFVKPGDFDYGDLADLTPAAFIATPVIKASKDQPLPGVEALSGAMHWWDRNTQRGFFIHGGHWLAKPLSPAGLEYSKLFGRSSNQELLTGSNRIDLKPDDTVFLRPDQSEALFLQFGGIAVFDGREIAGMWPSLPISA
;
A
#
# COMPACT_ATOMS: atom_id res chain seq x y z
N MET A 1 15.14 61.01 44.88
CA MET A 1 15.92 59.98 45.58
C MET A 1 15.64 58.65 44.91
N ALA A 2 16.50 58.18 43.99
CA ALA A 2 16.43 56.91 43.38
C ALA A 2 17.04 55.85 44.33
N LYS A 3 16.23 54.84 44.73
CA LYS A 3 16.65 53.79 45.64
C LYS A 3 17.42 52.73 44.78
N ASP A 4 18.73 52.70 45.01
CA ASP A 4 19.58 51.65 44.40
C ASP A 4 19.13 50.26 44.87
N TRP A 5 18.39 49.53 44.00
CA TRP A 5 18.00 48.17 44.27
C TRP A 5 19.17 47.25 43.89
N ARG A 6 19.91 46.71 44.84
CA ARG A 6 20.92 45.69 44.68
C ARG A 6 20.35 44.36 45.14
N PRO A 7 20.20 43.38 44.23
CA PRO A 7 19.71 42.06 44.61
C PRO A 7 20.67 41.38 45.60
N SER A 8 20.14 40.71 46.60
CA SER A 8 20.94 39.99 47.59
C SER A 8 21.68 38.81 46.94
N ARG A 9 22.89 38.48 47.44
CA ARG A 9 23.69 37.34 46.97
C ARG A 9 22.87 36.03 46.95
N ARG A 10 21.93 35.86 47.88
CA ARG A 10 20.98 34.72 47.89
C ARG A 10 20.00 34.77 46.73
N ALA A 11 19.47 35.93 46.36
CA ALA A 11 18.55 36.06 45.24
C ALA A 11 19.26 35.77 43.88
N VAL A 12 20.53 36.16 43.74
CA VAL A 12 21.37 35.86 42.58
C VAL A 12 21.70 34.37 42.49
N LEU A 13 21.98 33.70 43.62
CA LEU A 13 22.26 32.28 43.65
C LEU A 13 21.02 31.44 43.42
N ILE A 14 19.86 31.81 43.96
CA ILE A 14 18.60 31.12 43.73
C ILE A 14 18.10 31.33 42.28
N GLY A 15 18.19 32.56 41.77
CA GLY A 15 17.86 32.88 40.40
C GLY A 15 18.80 32.21 39.39
N GLY A 16 20.10 32.18 39.67
CA GLY A 16 21.09 31.47 38.85
C GLY A 16 20.90 29.95 38.87
N GLY A 17 20.58 29.37 40.04
CA GLY A 17 20.28 27.94 40.18
C GLY A 17 18.99 27.53 39.44
N ALA A 18 17.92 28.33 39.56
CA ALA A 18 16.66 28.08 38.86
C ALA A 18 16.82 28.23 37.34
N LEU A 19 17.60 29.17 36.85
CA LEU A 19 17.93 29.32 35.42
C LEU A 19 18.81 28.18 34.93
N ALA A 20 19.76 27.66 35.73
CA ALA A 20 20.57 26.51 35.38
C ALA A 20 19.75 25.20 35.32
N VAL A 21 18.83 24.99 36.28
CA VAL A 21 17.92 23.82 36.28
C VAL A 21 16.91 23.90 35.14
N ALA A 22 16.36 25.11 34.86
CA ALA A 22 15.50 25.30 33.69
C ALA A 22 16.29 25.12 32.39
N GLY A 23 17.54 25.61 32.30
CA GLY A 23 18.41 25.44 31.15
C GLY A 23 18.79 23.96 30.87
N THR A 24 19.10 23.21 31.92
CA THR A 24 19.43 21.77 31.77
C THR A 24 18.20 20.93 31.44
N GLY A 25 17.02 21.26 32.01
CA GLY A 25 15.76 20.59 31.69
C GLY A 25 15.33 20.86 30.26
N THR A 26 15.44 22.08 29.76
CA THR A 26 15.15 22.44 28.38
C THR A 26 16.15 21.81 27.41
N TRP A 27 17.42 21.71 27.78
CA TRP A 27 18.45 21.07 26.95
C TRP A 27 18.22 19.58 26.77
N ALA A 28 17.72 18.89 27.79
CA ALA A 28 17.35 17.47 27.72
C ALA A 28 16.12 17.19 26.80
N LEU A 29 15.27 18.21 26.60
CA LEU A 29 14.09 18.14 25.72
C LEU A 29 14.41 18.52 24.26
N ARG A 30 15.63 18.97 23.98
CA ARG A 30 16.04 19.38 22.64
C ARG A 30 16.04 18.18 21.68
N PRO A 31 15.46 18.28 20.47
CA PRO A 31 15.52 17.23 19.48
C PRO A 31 16.97 16.82 19.18
N LYS A 32 17.22 15.51 19.18
CA LYS A 32 18.55 15.00 18.78
C LYS A 32 18.78 15.30 17.32
N GLU A 33 20.00 15.72 17.00
CA GLU A 33 20.40 15.94 15.63
C GLU A 33 20.50 14.61 14.91
N ASN A 34 19.69 14.43 13.88
CA ASN A 34 19.64 13.29 13.00
C ASN A 34 20.27 13.65 11.65
N GLY A 35 20.48 12.67 10.82
CA GLY A 35 20.91 12.83 9.45
C GLY A 35 22.21 12.11 9.12
N ALA A 36 22.20 11.55 7.94
CA ALA A 36 23.36 10.93 7.32
C ALA A 36 23.18 11.05 5.80
N MET A 37 24.27 11.06 5.05
CA MET A 37 24.22 10.94 3.58
C MET A 37 23.70 9.56 3.19
N HIS A 38 23.44 9.34 1.90
CA HIS A 38 23.02 8.04 1.39
C HIS A 38 23.95 6.92 1.86
N ASP A 39 23.36 5.80 2.24
CA ASP A 39 24.11 4.56 2.37
C ASP A 39 24.63 4.07 1.00
N ALA A 40 25.39 2.99 0.99
CA ALA A 40 25.98 2.43 -0.22
C ALA A 40 24.91 2.04 -1.27
N TYR A 41 23.77 1.51 -0.82
CA TYR A 41 22.68 1.09 -1.70
C TYR A 41 22.05 2.29 -2.42
N PHE A 42 21.63 3.31 -1.68
CA PHE A 42 21.00 4.49 -2.27
C PHE A 42 21.99 5.35 -3.06
N SER A 43 23.26 5.37 -2.67
CA SER A 43 24.32 5.99 -3.47
C SER A 43 24.46 5.32 -4.84
N GLN A 44 24.47 3.99 -4.88
CA GLN A 44 24.53 3.23 -6.13
C GLN A 44 23.28 3.44 -6.99
N LEU A 45 22.09 3.42 -6.38
CA LEU A 45 20.82 3.66 -7.09
C LEU A 45 20.77 5.08 -7.68
N ALA A 46 21.23 6.10 -6.94
CA ALA A 46 21.32 7.48 -7.45
C ALA A 46 22.25 7.59 -8.68
N VAL A 47 23.40 6.91 -8.64
CA VAL A 47 24.34 6.86 -9.79
C VAL A 47 23.69 6.14 -10.98
N ALA A 48 22.97 5.04 -10.75
CA ALA A 48 22.28 4.31 -11.82
C ALA A 48 21.19 5.15 -12.50
N LEU A 49 20.39 5.87 -11.72
CA LEU A 49 19.36 6.80 -12.23
C LEU A 49 19.98 7.93 -13.05
N LYS A 50 21.04 8.54 -12.55
CA LYS A 50 21.75 9.61 -13.26
C LYS A 50 22.33 9.11 -14.58
N ARG A 51 22.94 7.93 -14.63
CA ARG A 51 23.47 7.31 -15.86
C ARG A 51 22.35 7.01 -16.87
N ALA A 52 21.16 6.65 -16.40
CA ALA A 52 20.00 6.43 -17.25
C ALA A 52 19.29 7.72 -17.68
N GLY A 53 19.78 8.91 -17.31
CA GLY A 53 19.17 10.20 -17.63
C GLY A 53 17.84 10.45 -16.89
N LEU A 54 17.58 9.77 -15.79
CA LEU A 54 16.33 9.87 -15.01
C LEU A 54 16.48 10.90 -13.88
N ASN A 55 16.61 12.17 -14.26
CA ASN A 55 16.68 13.29 -13.32
C ASN A 55 15.33 14.00 -13.20
N ARG A 56 14.29 13.24 -12.85
CA ARG A 56 12.89 13.68 -12.64
C ARG A 56 12.23 12.76 -11.64
N PRO A 57 11.03 13.15 -11.07
CA PRO A 57 10.26 12.24 -10.24
C PRO A 57 10.02 10.91 -10.95
N THR A 58 10.54 9.83 -10.37
CA THR A 58 10.55 8.51 -10.99
C THR A 58 10.20 7.46 -9.94
N LEU A 59 9.23 6.60 -10.25
CA LEU A 59 9.00 5.40 -9.46
C LEU A 59 10.04 4.34 -9.86
N VAL A 60 10.72 3.78 -8.87
CA VAL A 60 11.73 2.74 -9.06
C VAL A 60 11.27 1.46 -8.39
N VAL A 61 11.44 0.33 -9.06
CA VAL A 61 11.34 -1.01 -8.45
C VAL A 61 12.70 -1.69 -8.53
N ASP A 62 13.20 -2.14 -7.39
CA ASP A 62 14.38 -2.98 -7.31
C ASP A 62 14.00 -4.43 -7.59
N ARG A 63 14.48 -4.95 -8.70
CA ARG A 63 14.16 -6.29 -9.17
C ARG A 63 14.68 -7.38 -8.25
N GLN A 64 15.85 -7.23 -7.68
CA GLN A 64 16.42 -8.24 -6.80
C GLN A 64 15.64 -8.36 -5.48
N ARG A 65 15.21 -7.22 -4.92
CA ARG A 65 14.36 -7.17 -3.72
C ARG A 65 12.96 -7.71 -4.01
N LEU A 66 12.38 -7.35 -5.15
CA LEU A 66 11.11 -7.91 -5.61
C LEU A 66 11.18 -9.43 -5.72
N ASP A 67 12.21 -9.96 -6.39
CA ASP A 67 12.38 -11.41 -6.57
C ASP A 67 12.63 -12.12 -5.23
N ALA A 68 13.32 -11.50 -4.28
CA ALA A 68 13.48 -12.03 -2.93
C ALA A 68 12.15 -12.09 -2.18
N ASN A 69 11.33 -11.04 -2.26
CA ASN A 69 9.99 -11.03 -1.67
C ASN A 69 9.08 -12.09 -2.30
N ILE A 70 9.12 -12.24 -3.64
CA ILE A 70 8.36 -13.28 -4.34
C ILE A 70 8.73 -14.66 -3.82
N ARG A 71 10.03 -14.97 -3.72
CA ARG A 71 10.51 -16.27 -3.18
C ARG A 71 10.05 -16.50 -1.74
N ALA A 72 10.15 -15.49 -0.87
CA ALA A 72 9.75 -15.61 0.52
C ALA A 72 8.23 -15.81 0.69
N ILE A 73 7.41 -15.11 -0.11
CA ILE A 73 5.95 -15.26 -0.11
C ILE A 73 5.60 -16.64 -0.66
N ARG A 74 6.19 -17.04 -1.79
CA ARG A 74 5.96 -18.34 -2.42
C ARG A 74 6.29 -19.49 -1.46
N ALA A 75 7.45 -19.47 -0.83
CA ALA A 75 7.84 -20.51 0.12
C ALA A 75 6.81 -20.68 1.25
N SER A 76 6.18 -19.60 1.71
CA SER A 76 5.17 -19.67 2.76
C SER A 76 3.86 -20.28 2.31
N VAL A 77 3.36 -19.88 1.15
CA VAL A 77 2.09 -20.39 0.64
C VAL A 77 2.22 -21.82 0.12
N ASP A 78 3.37 -22.18 -0.48
CA ASP A 78 3.66 -23.55 -0.91
C ASP A 78 3.74 -24.51 0.28
N ALA A 79 4.42 -24.11 1.36
CA ALA A 79 4.49 -24.90 2.60
C ALA A 79 3.11 -25.11 3.25
N ALA A 80 2.20 -24.16 3.08
CA ALA A 80 0.82 -24.24 3.57
C ALA A 80 -0.14 -24.89 2.57
N HIS A 81 0.31 -25.28 1.38
CA HIS A 81 -0.51 -25.76 0.26
C HIS A 81 -1.65 -24.83 -0.11
N LEU A 82 -1.43 -23.51 -0.02
CA LEU A 82 -2.41 -22.47 -0.33
C LEU A 82 -2.10 -21.84 -1.68
N PRO A 83 -2.97 -22.02 -2.69
CA PRO A 83 -2.91 -21.23 -3.90
C PRO A 83 -2.97 -19.73 -3.61
N LEU A 84 -2.23 -18.95 -4.39
CA LEU A 84 -2.20 -17.49 -4.21
C LEU A 84 -2.79 -16.78 -5.42
N ARG A 85 -3.69 -15.83 -5.16
CA ARG A 85 -4.26 -14.88 -6.12
C ARG A 85 -3.54 -13.54 -6.02
N VAL A 86 -3.00 -13.05 -7.12
CA VAL A 86 -2.26 -11.80 -7.17
C VAL A 86 -3.23 -10.62 -7.26
N VAL A 87 -3.10 -9.67 -6.33
CA VAL A 87 -3.93 -8.46 -6.26
C VAL A 87 -3.38 -7.40 -7.23
N ALA A 88 -3.98 -7.28 -8.41
CA ALA A 88 -3.46 -6.49 -9.52
C ALA A 88 -3.40 -4.98 -9.24
N LYS A 89 -4.34 -4.42 -8.46
CA LYS A 89 -4.35 -2.98 -8.13
C LYS A 89 -3.09 -2.52 -7.40
N SER A 90 -2.48 -3.41 -6.63
CA SER A 90 -1.26 -3.10 -5.86
C SER A 90 0.01 -3.16 -6.71
N LEU A 91 -0.10 -3.67 -7.95
CA LEU A 91 0.99 -3.91 -8.89
C LEU A 91 0.59 -3.40 -10.29
N PRO A 92 0.29 -2.09 -10.43
CA PRO A 92 -0.43 -1.56 -11.59
C PRO A 92 0.49 -1.37 -12.82
N SER A 93 1.16 -2.43 -13.20
CA SER A 93 1.99 -2.52 -14.41
C SER A 93 1.93 -3.94 -14.97
N PRO A 94 1.68 -4.12 -16.29
CA PRO A 94 1.67 -5.45 -16.89
C PRO A 94 2.95 -6.24 -16.66
N ARG A 95 4.12 -5.59 -16.77
CA ARG A 95 5.42 -6.22 -16.55
C ARG A 95 5.70 -6.56 -15.08
N LEU A 96 5.23 -5.73 -14.16
CA LEU A 96 5.32 -6.02 -12.72
C LEU A 96 4.41 -7.19 -12.35
N LEU A 97 3.18 -7.22 -12.88
CA LEU A 97 2.26 -8.35 -12.71
C LEU A 97 2.83 -9.63 -13.31
N GLU A 98 3.38 -9.59 -14.53
CA GLU A 98 4.02 -10.73 -15.18
C GLU A 98 5.16 -11.30 -14.32
N ALA A 99 6.02 -10.44 -13.78
CA ALA A 99 7.11 -10.85 -12.91
C ALA A 99 6.60 -11.59 -11.67
N VAL A 100 5.55 -11.06 -11.03
CA VAL A 100 4.95 -11.66 -9.83
C VAL A 100 4.20 -12.95 -10.16
N LEU A 101 3.35 -12.95 -11.17
CA LEU A 101 2.57 -14.13 -11.60
C LEU A 101 3.49 -15.29 -11.97
N SER A 102 4.51 -15.03 -12.80
CA SER A 102 5.51 -16.02 -13.20
C SER A 102 6.30 -16.54 -12.00
N GLY A 103 6.79 -15.65 -11.13
CA GLY A 103 7.55 -16.03 -9.94
C GLY A 103 6.72 -16.84 -8.93
N MET A 104 5.41 -16.56 -8.83
CA MET A 104 4.47 -17.33 -8.00
C MET A 104 3.97 -18.61 -8.67
N GLY A 105 4.14 -18.78 -9.98
CA GLY A 105 3.51 -19.86 -10.74
C GLY A 105 1.99 -19.81 -10.70
N SER A 106 1.40 -18.60 -10.65
CA SER A 106 -0.04 -18.39 -10.53
C SER A 106 -0.61 -17.71 -11.77
N GLN A 107 -1.84 -18.09 -12.14
CA GLN A 107 -2.66 -17.41 -13.14
C GLN A 107 -3.90 -16.74 -12.52
N ARG A 108 -3.96 -16.64 -11.19
CA ARG A 108 -5.08 -16.10 -10.45
C ARG A 108 -4.90 -14.62 -10.19
N LEU A 109 -5.85 -13.81 -10.61
CA LEU A 109 -5.82 -12.36 -10.53
C LEU A 109 -7.02 -11.84 -9.75
N MET A 110 -6.80 -10.90 -8.83
CA MET A 110 -7.87 -10.11 -8.22
C MET A 110 -7.82 -8.71 -8.80
N VAL A 111 -8.94 -8.26 -9.38
CA VAL A 111 -9.08 -6.97 -10.07
C VAL A 111 -10.14 -6.10 -9.41
N PHE A 112 -10.07 -4.77 -9.60
CA PHE A 112 -10.88 -3.85 -8.82
C PHE A 112 -11.66 -2.82 -9.64
N SER A 113 -11.45 -2.80 -10.96
CA SER A 113 -12.18 -1.93 -11.87
C SER A 113 -12.39 -2.60 -13.22
N ALA A 114 -13.40 -2.14 -13.96
CA ALA A 114 -13.65 -2.62 -15.31
C ALA A 114 -12.52 -2.25 -16.27
N ASP A 115 -11.89 -1.08 -16.09
CA ASP A 115 -10.76 -0.67 -16.93
C ASP A 115 -9.54 -1.57 -16.74
N MET A 116 -9.20 -1.88 -15.50
CA MET A 116 -8.13 -2.83 -15.19
C MET A 116 -8.44 -4.22 -15.79
N LEU A 117 -9.66 -4.71 -15.61
CA LEU A 117 -10.08 -6.00 -16.13
C LEU A 117 -9.99 -6.05 -17.66
N LEU A 118 -10.50 -5.02 -18.35
CA LEU A 118 -10.46 -4.92 -19.83
C LEU A 118 -9.04 -4.88 -20.38
N GLN A 119 -8.08 -4.34 -19.63
CA GLN A 119 -6.67 -4.33 -20.02
C GLN A 119 -6.00 -5.67 -19.76
N LEU A 120 -6.35 -6.38 -18.68
CA LEU A 120 -5.70 -7.62 -18.29
C LEU A 120 -6.26 -8.85 -19.00
N LEU A 121 -7.55 -8.86 -19.39
CA LEU A 121 -8.19 -9.97 -20.09
C LEU A 121 -7.43 -10.42 -21.37
N PRO A 122 -6.99 -9.50 -22.27
CA PRO A 122 -6.23 -9.90 -23.45
C PRO A 122 -4.78 -10.31 -23.15
N LEU A 123 -4.19 -9.78 -22.05
CA LEU A 123 -2.81 -10.10 -21.66
C LEU A 123 -2.71 -11.48 -20.98
N TYR A 124 -3.75 -11.88 -20.25
CA TYR A 124 -3.82 -13.15 -19.54
C TYR A 124 -5.11 -13.90 -19.92
N PRO A 125 -5.18 -14.43 -21.15
CA PRO A 125 -6.42 -15.07 -21.66
C PRO A 125 -6.84 -16.30 -20.87
N ASP A 126 -5.92 -16.98 -20.22
CA ASP A 126 -6.19 -18.15 -19.36
C ASP A 126 -6.28 -17.77 -17.86
N GLY A 127 -6.30 -16.47 -17.55
CA GLY A 127 -6.37 -15.99 -16.18
C GLY A 127 -7.69 -16.33 -15.49
N ASP A 128 -7.61 -16.73 -14.20
CA ASP A 128 -8.77 -16.82 -13.31
C ASP A 128 -8.96 -15.49 -12.59
N TYR A 129 -10.05 -14.80 -12.92
CA TYR A 129 -10.32 -13.45 -12.43
C TYR A 129 -11.38 -13.44 -11.32
N LEU A 130 -11.06 -12.78 -10.22
CA LEU A 130 -11.99 -12.45 -9.13
C LEU A 130 -12.08 -10.93 -8.97
N MET A 131 -13.30 -10.40 -8.98
CA MET A 131 -13.51 -9.00 -8.58
C MET A 131 -13.30 -8.84 -7.08
N GLY A 132 -12.41 -7.95 -6.67
CA GLY A 132 -12.09 -7.68 -5.25
C GLY A 132 -13.00 -6.63 -4.59
N LYS A 133 -13.98 -6.11 -5.32
CA LYS A 133 -15.10 -5.28 -4.84
C LYS A 133 -16.28 -5.39 -5.78
N PRO A 134 -17.51 -5.16 -5.32
CA PRO A 134 -18.64 -4.98 -6.21
C PRO A 134 -18.44 -3.75 -7.10
N LEU A 135 -18.96 -3.80 -8.33
CA LEU A 135 -18.94 -2.68 -9.25
C LEU A 135 -20.37 -2.18 -9.53
N PRO A 136 -20.55 -0.92 -9.98
CA PRO A 136 -21.80 -0.51 -10.57
C PRO A 136 -22.22 -1.46 -11.70
N VAL A 137 -23.53 -1.71 -11.86
CA VAL A 137 -24.00 -2.64 -12.90
C VAL A 137 -23.64 -2.16 -14.32
N SER A 138 -23.52 -0.85 -14.53
CA SER A 138 -23.03 -0.28 -15.79
C SER A 138 -21.60 -0.72 -16.12
N GLU A 139 -20.75 -0.91 -15.13
CA GLU A 139 -19.38 -1.38 -15.32
C GLU A 139 -19.35 -2.88 -15.67
N PHE A 140 -20.21 -3.69 -15.03
CA PHE A 140 -20.41 -5.07 -15.44
C PHE A 140 -20.85 -5.16 -16.93
N MET A 141 -21.85 -4.36 -17.31
CA MET A 141 -22.33 -4.30 -18.68
C MET A 141 -21.22 -3.85 -19.64
N ARG A 142 -20.44 -2.83 -19.27
CA ARG A 142 -19.32 -2.31 -20.08
C ARG A 142 -18.27 -3.41 -20.34
N VAL A 143 -17.95 -4.24 -19.36
CA VAL A 143 -17.05 -5.39 -19.57
C VAL A 143 -17.65 -6.40 -20.53
N ALA A 144 -18.91 -6.76 -20.34
CA ALA A 144 -19.59 -7.70 -21.22
C ALA A 144 -19.66 -7.22 -22.67
N ASP A 145 -19.95 -5.93 -22.87
CA ASP A 145 -20.09 -5.31 -24.18
C ASP A 145 -18.72 -5.13 -24.90
N LYS A 146 -17.65 -4.83 -24.16
CA LYS A 146 -16.31 -4.59 -24.73
C LYS A 146 -15.44 -5.85 -24.86
N ALA A 147 -15.46 -6.73 -23.84
CA ALA A 147 -14.66 -7.96 -23.86
C ALA A 147 -15.41 -9.16 -24.44
N GLY A 148 -16.74 -9.05 -24.60
CA GLY A 148 -17.64 -10.10 -25.02
C GLY A 148 -18.16 -10.98 -23.90
N ALA A 149 -19.28 -11.63 -24.13
CA ALA A 149 -19.98 -12.45 -23.16
C ALA A 149 -19.11 -13.60 -22.61
N GLN A 150 -18.32 -14.24 -23.46
CA GLN A 150 -17.44 -15.33 -23.06
C GLN A 150 -16.35 -14.89 -22.08
N ALA A 151 -15.75 -13.72 -22.27
CA ALA A 151 -14.75 -13.16 -21.36
C ALA A 151 -15.39 -12.75 -20.03
N ALA A 152 -16.55 -12.12 -20.06
CA ALA A 152 -17.30 -11.73 -18.87
C ALA A 152 -17.76 -12.94 -18.03
N ALA A 153 -18.12 -14.06 -18.68
CA ALA A 153 -18.52 -15.31 -18.04
C ALA A 153 -17.37 -16.01 -17.29
N ARG A 154 -16.10 -15.71 -17.61
CA ARG A 154 -14.94 -16.26 -16.88
C ARG A 154 -14.64 -15.54 -15.57
N VAL A 155 -15.16 -14.34 -15.38
CA VAL A 155 -14.90 -13.51 -14.20
C VAL A 155 -15.82 -13.93 -13.05
N GLN A 156 -15.25 -14.12 -11.86
CA GLN A 156 -16.00 -14.25 -10.64
C GLN A 156 -16.39 -12.83 -10.16
N TRP A 157 -17.69 -12.53 -10.23
CA TRP A 157 -18.23 -11.23 -9.87
C TRP A 157 -18.59 -11.19 -8.38
N LEU A 158 -18.04 -10.21 -7.66
CA LEU A 158 -18.27 -10.09 -6.23
C LEU A 158 -19.69 -9.56 -5.95
N ILE A 159 -20.38 -10.24 -5.04
CA ILE A 159 -21.74 -9.95 -4.61
C ILE A 159 -21.70 -9.68 -3.11
N ASP A 160 -22.10 -8.49 -2.72
CA ASP A 160 -22.12 -8.01 -1.34
C ASP A 160 -23.53 -7.91 -0.76
N THR A 161 -24.56 -7.88 -1.64
CA THR A 161 -25.95 -7.73 -1.27
C THR A 161 -26.90 -8.51 -2.20
N PRO A 162 -28.11 -8.88 -1.74
CA PRO A 162 -29.14 -9.51 -2.60
C PRO A 162 -29.52 -8.60 -3.81
N GLU A 163 -29.54 -7.30 -3.61
CA GLU A 163 -29.85 -6.32 -4.66
C GLU A 163 -28.78 -6.33 -5.74
N ARG A 164 -27.49 -6.38 -5.38
CA ARG A 164 -26.39 -6.49 -6.35
C ARG A 164 -26.48 -7.79 -7.13
N LEU A 165 -26.81 -8.89 -6.50
CA LEU A 165 -27.07 -10.17 -7.16
C LEU A 165 -28.20 -10.07 -8.19
N ALA A 166 -29.32 -9.45 -7.82
CA ALA A 166 -30.45 -9.24 -8.72
C ALA A 166 -30.06 -8.40 -9.94
N GLN A 167 -29.33 -7.29 -9.72
CA GLN A 167 -28.86 -6.41 -10.80
C GLN A 167 -27.94 -7.12 -11.77
N TYR A 168 -26.94 -7.87 -11.26
CA TYR A 168 -26.01 -8.59 -12.11
C TYR A 168 -26.68 -9.77 -12.83
N SER A 169 -27.57 -10.51 -12.15
CA SER A 169 -28.31 -11.61 -12.76
C SER A 169 -29.21 -11.13 -13.89
N HIS A 170 -29.87 -9.97 -13.71
CA HIS A 170 -30.67 -9.36 -14.79
C HIS A 170 -29.80 -8.96 -15.99
N ALA A 171 -28.70 -8.25 -15.74
CA ALA A 171 -27.79 -7.78 -16.79
C ALA A 171 -27.09 -8.94 -17.53
N ALA A 172 -26.71 -10.00 -16.82
CA ALA A 172 -26.10 -11.20 -17.37
C ALA A 172 -27.08 -11.98 -18.26
N ARG A 173 -28.30 -12.17 -17.80
CA ARG A 173 -29.37 -12.86 -18.57
C ARG A 173 -29.67 -12.12 -19.88
N ALA A 174 -29.77 -10.79 -19.85
CA ALA A 174 -30.01 -9.98 -21.03
C ALA A 174 -28.87 -10.10 -22.09
N ARG A 175 -27.71 -10.63 -21.71
CA ARG A 175 -26.52 -10.82 -22.57
C ARG A 175 -26.16 -12.29 -22.82
N GLY A 176 -27.00 -13.22 -22.36
CA GLY A 176 -26.69 -14.66 -22.49
C GLY A 176 -25.46 -15.11 -21.68
N ILE A 177 -25.11 -14.39 -20.59
CA ILE A 177 -23.97 -14.69 -19.73
C ILE A 177 -24.43 -15.52 -18.54
N VAL A 178 -23.76 -16.63 -18.24
CA VAL A 178 -23.88 -17.30 -16.95
C VAL A 178 -23.04 -16.52 -15.94
N LEU A 179 -23.72 -15.85 -15.01
CA LEU A 179 -23.07 -15.09 -13.94
C LEU A 179 -22.32 -16.03 -13.00
N ARG A 180 -21.01 -15.85 -12.83
CA ARG A 180 -20.24 -16.50 -11.75
C ARG A 180 -20.26 -15.59 -10.52
N ALA A 181 -21.10 -15.93 -9.56
CA ALA A 181 -21.30 -15.16 -8.33
C ALA A 181 -20.34 -15.64 -7.24
N ASN A 182 -19.48 -14.74 -6.76
CA ASN A 182 -18.65 -14.94 -5.57
C ASN A 182 -19.17 -14.00 -4.47
N PHE A 183 -19.47 -14.54 -3.26
CA PHE A 183 -20.11 -13.76 -2.20
C PHE A 183 -19.07 -13.16 -1.25
N GLU A 184 -19.14 -11.83 -1.02
CA GLU A 184 -18.34 -11.16 -0.01
C GLU A 184 -18.90 -11.46 1.38
N ILE A 185 -18.04 -11.89 2.29
CA ILE A 185 -18.40 -12.19 3.67
C ILE A 185 -17.82 -11.11 4.59
N ASP A 186 -18.65 -10.56 5.46
CA ASP A 186 -18.16 -9.69 6.53
C ASP A 186 -17.49 -10.52 7.62
N VAL A 187 -16.18 -10.45 7.62
CA VAL A 187 -15.31 -11.18 8.57
C VAL A 187 -14.81 -10.27 9.70
N GLY A 188 -15.58 -9.22 10.02
CA GLY A 188 -15.30 -8.29 11.12
C GLY A 188 -14.72 -6.94 10.69
N LEU A 189 -14.50 -6.71 9.38
CA LEU A 189 -14.10 -5.40 8.85
C LEU A 189 -15.27 -4.41 8.79
N HIS A 190 -16.50 -4.91 8.67
CA HIS A 190 -17.75 -4.13 8.56
C HIS A 190 -17.75 -3.12 7.40
N ARG A 191 -17.05 -3.46 6.31
CA ARG A 191 -17.01 -2.63 5.10
C ARG A 191 -18.15 -2.97 4.13
N GLY A 192 -18.65 -4.18 4.18
CA GLY A 192 -19.68 -4.76 3.33
C GLY A 192 -19.67 -6.28 3.39
N GLY A 193 -20.54 -6.90 2.60
CA GLY A 193 -20.66 -8.35 2.53
C GLY A 193 -21.73 -8.92 3.48
N PHE A 194 -21.94 -10.22 3.37
CA PHE A 194 -22.93 -10.96 4.15
C PHE A 194 -22.38 -11.27 5.55
N ALA A 195 -23.00 -10.68 6.58
CA ALA A 195 -22.68 -10.95 7.98
C ALA A 195 -23.54 -12.06 8.59
N ASP A 196 -24.78 -12.23 8.08
CA ASP A 196 -25.78 -13.15 8.60
C ASP A 196 -25.92 -14.40 7.70
N PRO A 197 -25.80 -15.61 8.25
CA PRO A 197 -25.96 -16.85 7.51
C PRO A 197 -27.32 -17.01 6.81
N ALA A 198 -28.43 -16.52 7.41
CA ALA A 198 -29.75 -16.63 6.80
C ALA A 198 -29.85 -15.77 5.52
N THR A 199 -29.35 -14.55 5.57
CA THR A 199 -29.29 -13.65 4.40
C THR A 199 -28.40 -14.24 3.30
N LEU A 200 -27.24 -14.83 3.66
CA LEU A 200 -26.39 -15.52 2.69
C LEU A 200 -27.08 -16.73 2.07
N THR A 201 -27.79 -17.54 2.87
CA THR A 201 -28.58 -18.67 2.37
C THR A 201 -29.60 -18.22 1.33
N ALA A 202 -30.37 -17.17 1.64
CA ALA A 202 -31.33 -16.61 0.71
C ALA A 202 -30.70 -16.14 -0.60
N ALA A 203 -29.51 -15.49 -0.51
CA ALA A 203 -28.78 -15.03 -1.67
C ALA A 203 -28.21 -16.20 -2.52
N VAL A 204 -27.75 -17.28 -1.91
CA VAL A 204 -27.29 -18.49 -2.62
C VAL A 204 -28.46 -19.15 -3.36
N GLU A 205 -29.62 -19.29 -2.73
CA GLU A 205 -30.82 -19.85 -3.39
C GLU A 205 -31.36 -18.91 -4.48
N GLN A 206 -31.31 -17.60 -4.27
CA GLN A 206 -31.61 -16.62 -5.32
C GLN A 206 -30.68 -16.76 -6.53
N ALA A 207 -29.35 -16.94 -6.31
CA ALA A 207 -28.39 -17.13 -7.39
C ALA A 207 -28.71 -18.38 -8.22
N LYS A 208 -28.99 -19.52 -7.55
CA LYS A 208 -29.38 -20.77 -8.21
C LYS A 208 -30.67 -20.59 -9.03
N SER A 209 -31.68 -19.98 -8.42
CA SER A 209 -32.97 -19.73 -9.09
C SER A 209 -32.84 -18.79 -10.30
N ALA A 210 -31.88 -17.86 -10.26
CA ALA A 210 -31.57 -16.96 -11.36
C ALA A 210 -30.69 -17.60 -12.45
N GLY A 211 -30.27 -18.86 -12.30
CA GLY A 211 -29.35 -19.54 -13.21
C GLY A 211 -27.90 -19.05 -13.11
N ALA A 212 -27.54 -18.40 -12.03
CA ALA A 212 -26.15 -18.02 -11.77
C ALA A 212 -25.36 -19.20 -11.19
N GLN A 213 -24.08 -19.27 -11.50
CA GLN A 213 -23.15 -20.22 -10.92
C GLN A 213 -22.56 -19.64 -9.64
N VAL A 214 -22.82 -20.25 -8.48
CA VAL A 214 -22.08 -19.91 -7.26
C VAL A 214 -20.63 -20.34 -7.45
N SER A 215 -19.70 -19.38 -7.42
CA SER A 215 -18.28 -19.62 -7.68
C SER A 215 -17.43 -19.61 -6.41
N GLY A 216 -17.93 -19.06 -5.30
CA GLY A 216 -17.23 -19.09 -4.04
C GLY A 216 -17.59 -18.00 -3.07
N LEU A 217 -16.67 -17.80 -2.12
CA LEU A 217 -16.71 -16.77 -1.07
C LEU A 217 -15.44 -15.94 -1.11
N MET A 218 -15.52 -14.69 -0.67
CA MET A 218 -14.37 -13.81 -0.47
C MET A 218 -14.49 -13.08 0.86
N GLY A 219 -13.48 -13.21 1.73
CA GLY A 219 -13.32 -12.44 2.95
C GLY A 219 -12.07 -11.55 2.90
N TYR A 220 -12.07 -10.47 3.67
CA TYR A 220 -10.88 -9.60 3.78
C TYR A 220 -10.81 -8.97 5.17
N GLU A 221 -9.73 -9.25 5.91
CA GLU A 221 -9.57 -8.91 7.32
C GLU A 221 -8.32 -8.03 7.62
N PRO A 222 -8.12 -6.90 6.93
CA PRO A 222 -6.94 -6.04 7.11
C PRO A 222 -6.90 -5.32 8.47
N HIS A 223 -7.98 -5.36 9.24
CA HIS A 223 -8.07 -4.81 10.58
C HIS A 223 -7.33 -5.68 11.60
N VAL A 224 -7.23 -6.98 11.38
CA VAL A 224 -6.67 -7.96 12.32
C VAL A 224 -5.32 -7.53 12.90
N PRO A 225 -4.29 -7.16 12.14
CA PRO A 225 -3.00 -6.75 12.72
C PRO A 225 -3.03 -5.46 13.52
N LYS A 226 -4.14 -4.71 13.45
CA LYS A 226 -4.32 -3.40 14.13
C LYS A 226 -5.14 -3.52 15.40
N MET A 227 -5.70 -4.70 15.67
CA MET A 227 -6.49 -4.95 16.86
C MET A 227 -5.60 -5.13 18.10
N PRO A 228 -6.09 -4.80 19.31
CA PRO A 228 -5.35 -5.04 20.55
C PRO A 228 -4.94 -6.49 20.75
N ASP A 229 -5.80 -7.45 20.32
CA ASP A 229 -5.52 -8.88 20.28
C ASP A 229 -5.73 -9.39 18.84
N PRO A 230 -4.66 -9.41 18.01
CA PRO A 230 -4.75 -9.85 16.63
C PRO A 230 -5.08 -11.35 16.46
N ASP A 231 -4.74 -12.18 17.45
CA ASP A 231 -4.99 -13.62 17.36
C ASP A 231 -6.46 -13.94 17.61
N SER A 232 -7.09 -13.29 18.61
CA SER A 232 -8.54 -13.34 18.81
C SER A 232 -9.30 -12.80 17.61
N ALA A 233 -8.92 -11.64 17.09
CA ALA A 233 -9.56 -11.04 15.92
C ALA A 233 -9.46 -11.95 14.67
N TYR A 234 -8.33 -12.64 14.52
CA TYR A 234 -8.16 -13.62 13.44
C TYR A 234 -9.07 -14.83 13.63
N ALA A 235 -9.18 -15.35 14.85
CA ALA A 235 -10.07 -16.48 15.17
C ALA A 235 -11.53 -16.13 14.89
N ASP A 236 -11.98 -14.92 15.26
CA ASP A 236 -13.32 -14.43 14.98
C ASP A 236 -13.59 -14.33 13.47
N ALA A 237 -12.64 -13.83 12.70
CA ALA A 237 -12.74 -13.78 11.25
C ALA A 237 -12.85 -15.19 10.63
N GLN A 238 -12.04 -16.15 11.10
CA GLN A 238 -12.11 -17.54 10.65
C GLN A 238 -13.44 -18.19 11.03
N GLN A 239 -14.00 -17.89 12.21
CA GLN A 239 -15.30 -18.38 12.62
C GLN A 239 -16.43 -17.84 11.74
N ALA A 240 -16.42 -16.52 11.45
CA ALA A 240 -17.42 -15.91 10.57
C ALA A 240 -17.36 -16.53 9.18
N TYR A 241 -16.17 -16.69 8.63
CA TYR A 241 -15.98 -17.34 7.33
C TYR A 241 -16.40 -18.82 7.34
N GLY A 242 -16.12 -19.56 8.41
CA GLY A 242 -16.52 -20.94 8.60
C GLY A 242 -18.04 -21.13 8.58
N LYS A 243 -18.80 -20.20 9.20
CA LYS A 243 -20.27 -20.20 9.15
C LYS A 243 -20.77 -20.02 7.70
N ALA A 244 -20.12 -19.17 6.92
CA ALA A 244 -20.48 -18.99 5.51
C ALA A 244 -20.19 -20.24 4.65
N ILE A 245 -19.10 -20.96 4.92
CA ILE A 245 -18.81 -22.26 4.28
C ILE A 245 -19.90 -23.28 4.60
N GLU A 246 -20.40 -23.28 5.84
CA GLU A 246 -21.48 -24.20 6.23
C GLU A 246 -22.78 -23.88 5.48
N VAL A 247 -23.11 -22.62 5.23
CA VAL A 247 -24.22 -22.23 4.37
C VAL A 247 -24.09 -22.86 2.98
N LEU A 248 -22.89 -22.82 2.37
CA LEU A 248 -22.69 -23.47 1.06
C LEU A 248 -22.98 -24.98 1.10
N ARG A 249 -22.52 -25.68 2.14
CA ARG A 249 -22.78 -27.13 2.30
C ARG A 249 -24.26 -27.43 2.45
N GLN A 250 -24.95 -26.67 3.31
CA GLN A 250 -26.39 -26.82 3.52
C GLN A 250 -27.23 -26.50 2.28
N SER A 251 -26.69 -25.61 1.41
CA SER A 251 -27.27 -25.33 0.10
C SER A 251 -26.92 -26.39 -0.96
N GLY A 252 -26.32 -27.51 -0.59
CA GLY A 252 -26.01 -28.62 -1.51
C GLY A 252 -24.78 -28.36 -2.40
N LEU A 253 -23.93 -27.39 -2.06
CA LEU A 253 -22.71 -27.09 -2.78
C LEU A 253 -21.50 -27.77 -2.11
N ASN A 254 -20.51 -28.15 -2.91
CA ASN A 254 -19.23 -28.67 -2.40
C ASN A 254 -18.22 -27.52 -2.25
N PRO A 255 -17.90 -27.03 -1.04
CA PRO A 255 -16.96 -25.92 -0.86
C PRO A 255 -15.56 -26.20 -1.39
N ALA A 256 -15.13 -27.47 -1.41
CA ALA A 256 -13.79 -27.83 -1.91
C ALA A 256 -13.61 -27.56 -3.41
N SER A 257 -14.70 -27.50 -4.18
CA SER A 257 -14.69 -27.18 -5.62
C SER A 257 -14.88 -25.70 -5.93
N LEU A 258 -15.04 -24.87 -4.90
CA LEU A 258 -15.31 -23.44 -5.02
C LEU A 258 -14.07 -22.61 -4.63
N THR A 259 -14.04 -21.38 -5.06
CA THR A 259 -13.02 -20.42 -4.62
C THR A 259 -13.38 -19.89 -3.22
N LEU A 260 -12.67 -20.31 -2.21
CA LEU A 260 -12.80 -19.79 -0.84
C LEU A 260 -11.63 -18.83 -0.58
N ASN A 261 -11.73 -17.62 -1.13
CA ASN A 261 -10.67 -16.62 -1.07
C ASN A 261 -10.72 -15.83 0.23
N SER A 262 -9.56 -15.59 0.83
CA SER A 262 -9.44 -14.71 2.00
C SER A 262 -8.04 -14.06 2.02
N ALA A 263 -7.72 -13.38 3.11
CA ALA A 263 -6.47 -12.68 3.33
C ALA A 263 -6.28 -11.43 2.46
N GLY A 264 -5.20 -10.77 2.79
CA GLY A 264 -4.54 -9.72 2.06
C GLY A 264 -3.08 -9.68 2.48
N SER A 265 -2.31 -8.73 1.95
CA SER A 265 -0.90 -8.57 2.33
C SER A 265 -0.68 -8.53 3.86
N PRO A 266 -1.55 -7.92 4.69
CA PRO A 266 -1.34 -7.89 6.15
C PRO A 266 -1.52 -9.23 6.85
N THR A 267 -2.30 -10.18 6.28
CA THR A 267 -2.80 -11.36 7.03
C THR A 267 -2.45 -12.70 6.41
N PHE A 268 -1.97 -12.75 5.15
CA PHE A 268 -1.71 -14.03 4.47
C PHE A 268 -0.78 -14.98 5.25
N ARG A 269 0.19 -14.45 6.00
CA ARG A 269 1.07 -15.25 6.85
C ARG A 269 0.34 -15.97 7.99
N ARG A 270 -0.75 -15.37 8.48
CA ARG A 270 -1.62 -16.02 9.48
C ARG A 270 -2.39 -17.16 8.86
N HIS A 271 -2.92 -16.96 7.64
CA HIS A 271 -3.57 -18.03 6.88
C HIS A 271 -2.62 -19.20 6.58
N CYS A 272 -1.33 -18.93 6.33
CA CYS A 272 -0.33 -20.00 6.19
C CYS A 272 -0.11 -20.85 7.45
N LYS A 273 -0.50 -20.37 8.64
CA LYS A 273 -0.44 -21.12 9.90
C LYS A 273 -1.71 -21.92 10.20
N GLY A 274 -2.80 -21.64 9.50
CA GLY A 274 -4.09 -22.32 9.61
C GLY A 274 -5.23 -21.43 9.13
N THR A 275 -6.11 -21.98 8.30
CA THR A 275 -7.23 -21.25 7.69
C THR A 275 -8.35 -22.18 7.29
N VAL A 276 -9.57 -21.64 7.22
CA VAL A 276 -10.74 -22.31 6.60
C VAL A 276 -10.86 -21.99 5.11
N ALA A 277 -10.15 -20.98 4.62
CA ALA A 277 -10.08 -20.65 3.20
C ALA A 277 -9.19 -21.66 2.44
N ASN A 278 -9.39 -21.78 1.12
CA ASN A 278 -8.57 -22.62 0.24
C ASN A 278 -7.72 -21.82 -0.75
N GLU A 279 -7.72 -20.48 -0.64
CA GLU A 279 -6.96 -19.56 -1.47
C GLU A 279 -6.69 -18.26 -0.70
N VAL A 280 -5.50 -17.69 -0.88
CA VAL A 280 -5.15 -16.39 -0.30
C VAL A 280 -4.85 -15.34 -1.36
N SER A 281 -5.17 -14.07 -1.07
CA SER A 281 -4.87 -12.94 -1.94
C SER A 281 -3.70 -12.11 -1.39
N VAL A 282 -2.72 -11.78 -2.25
CA VAL A 282 -1.58 -10.93 -1.87
C VAL A 282 -1.26 -9.94 -2.99
N GLY A 283 -0.91 -8.71 -2.61
CA GLY A 283 -0.53 -7.66 -3.56
C GLY A 283 0.63 -6.81 -3.05
N SER A 284 0.35 -5.81 -2.22
CA SER A 284 1.33 -4.81 -1.75
C SER A 284 2.55 -5.44 -1.04
N ALA A 285 2.41 -6.63 -0.43
CA ALA A 285 3.53 -7.32 0.21
C ALA A 285 4.70 -7.60 -0.74
N PHE A 286 4.46 -7.80 -2.04
CA PHE A 286 5.53 -8.02 -3.02
C PHE A 286 6.49 -6.84 -3.13
N VAL A 287 6.00 -5.61 -3.00
CA VAL A 287 6.82 -4.39 -3.03
C VAL A 287 7.04 -3.76 -1.66
N LYS A 288 6.35 -4.24 -0.65
CA LYS A 288 6.42 -3.85 0.78
C LYS A 288 6.48 -2.33 1.00
N PRO A 289 5.40 -1.58 0.70
CA PRO A 289 5.32 -0.16 1.03
C PRO A 289 5.23 0.06 2.55
N GLY A 290 5.31 1.33 3.01
CA GLY A 290 5.44 1.71 4.41
C GLY A 290 4.29 1.25 5.32
N ASP A 291 3.06 1.28 4.84
CA ASP A 291 1.88 0.82 5.60
C ASP A 291 1.88 -0.69 5.88
N PHE A 292 2.85 -1.44 5.33
CA PHE A 292 2.98 -2.88 5.49
C PHE A 292 4.18 -3.30 6.36
N ASP A 293 4.64 -2.42 7.26
CA ASP A 293 5.67 -2.74 8.25
C ASP A 293 5.09 -3.51 9.46
N TYR A 294 4.39 -4.61 9.18
CA TYR A 294 3.89 -5.54 10.18
C TYR A 294 4.97 -6.57 10.57
N GLY A 295 4.93 -7.05 11.82
CA GLY A 295 5.84 -8.09 12.30
C GLY A 295 5.80 -9.36 11.47
N ASP A 296 4.61 -9.78 11.02
CA ASP A 296 4.42 -10.96 10.16
C ASP A 296 5.07 -10.80 8.76
N LEU A 297 5.50 -9.58 8.38
CA LEU A 297 6.17 -9.26 7.12
C LEU A 297 7.62 -8.78 7.31
N ALA A 298 8.22 -9.02 8.47
CA ALA A 298 9.56 -8.51 8.81
C ALA A 298 10.66 -9.08 7.89
N ASP A 299 10.46 -10.28 7.34
CA ASP A 299 11.37 -10.94 6.39
C ASP A 299 11.34 -10.36 4.97
N LEU A 300 10.32 -9.56 4.64
CA LEU A 300 10.24 -8.90 3.34
C LEU A 300 11.00 -7.56 3.36
N THR A 301 11.50 -7.15 2.21
CA THR A 301 12.29 -5.93 2.05
C THR A 301 11.55 -4.92 1.17
N PRO A 302 11.52 -3.61 1.50
CA PRO A 302 11.00 -2.60 0.60
C PRO A 302 11.67 -2.67 -0.78
N ALA A 303 10.86 -2.86 -1.82
CA ALA A 303 11.33 -3.05 -3.19
C ALA A 303 10.93 -1.91 -4.14
N ALA A 304 10.18 -0.91 -3.64
CA ALA A 304 9.76 0.23 -4.45
C ALA A 304 10.08 1.56 -3.75
N PHE A 305 10.54 2.55 -4.56
CA PHE A 305 10.96 3.87 -4.09
C PHE A 305 10.52 4.94 -5.08
N ILE A 306 10.26 6.16 -4.59
CA ILE A 306 10.19 7.35 -5.43
C ILE A 306 11.55 8.02 -5.37
N ALA A 307 12.19 8.19 -6.51
CA ALA A 307 13.40 8.98 -6.66
C ALA A 307 13.03 10.34 -7.25
N THR A 308 13.51 11.43 -6.64
CA THR A 308 13.24 12.79 -7.13
C THR A 308 14.44 13.69 -6.90
N PRO A 309 14.80 14.59 -7.86
CA PRO A 309 15.92 15.50 -7.70
C PRO A 309 15.58 16.65 -6.76
N VAL A 310 16.59 17.12 -6.04
CA VAL A 310 16.58 18.42 -5.36
C VAL A 310 16.65 19.51 -6.43
N ILE A 311 15.74 20.48 -6.39
CA ILE A 311 15.75 21.63 -7.31
C ILE A 311 16.34 22.89 -6.66
N LYS A 312 16.28 22.99 -5.34
CA LYS A 312 16.86 24.08 -4.53
C LYS A 312 17.35 23.53 -3.21
N ALA A 313 18.53 23.94 -2.77
CA ALA A 313 19.07 23.66 -1.45
C ALA A 313 19.43 24.98 -0.75
N SER A 314 19.06 25.11 0.52
CA SER A 314 19.34 26.30 1.32
C SER A 314 19.92 25.92 2.67
N LYS A 315 20.75 26.83 3.22
CA LYS A 315 21.15 26.80 4.62
C LYS A 315 20.28 27.81 5.38
N ASP A 316 19.98 27.48 6.64
CA ASP A 316 19.20 28.35 7.52
C ASP A 316 17.92 28.88 6.85
N GLN A 317 17.15 27.94 6.25
CA GLN A 317 15.94 28.24 5.49
C GLN A 317 14.98 29.14 6.29
N PRO A 318 14.71 30.39 5.85
CA PRO A 318 13.76 31.25 6.55
C PRO A 318 12.37 30.62 6.62
N LEU A 319 11.74 30.78 7.80
CA LEU A 319 10.41 30.22 8.05
C LEU A 319 9.36 31.30 7.84
N PRO A 320 8.41 31.15 6.92
CA PRO A 320 7.42 32.17 6.58
C PRO A 320 6.62 32.63 7.81
N GLY A 321 6.51 33.94 7.98
CA GLY A 321 5.77 34.58 9.07
C GLY A 321 6.45 34.58 10.44
N VAL A 322 7.63 33.93 10.54
CA VAL A 322 8.45 33.88 11.75
C VAL A 322 9.95 34.04 11.43
N GLU A 323 10.28 34.78 10.39
CA GLU A 323 11.64 34.94 9.86
C GLU A 323 12.64 35.40 10.96
N ALA A 324 12.22 36.34 11.83
CA ALA A 324 13.03 36.83 12.92
C ALA A 324 13.37 35.77 14.00
N LEU A 325 12.54 34.71 14.08
CA LEU A 325 12.73 33.61 15.04
C LEU A 325 13.39 32.40 14.42
N SER A 326 13.57 32.35 13.09
CA SER A 326 14.10 31.21 12.36
C SER A 326 15.43 30.74 12.94
N GLY A 327 16.35 31.66 13.27
CA GLY A 327 17.64 31.33 13.87
C GLY A 327 17.53 30.62 15.21
N ALA A 328 16.61 31.09 16.09
CA ALA A 328 16.36 30.44 17.36
C ALA A 328 15.73 29.07 17.21
N MET A 329 14.83 28.89 16.24
CA MET A 329 14.20 27.61 15.94
C MET A 329 15.22 26.61 15.39
N HIS A 330 16.09 27.01 14.47
CA HIS A 330 17.19 26.19 13.95
C HIS A 330 18.24 25.84 15.01
N TRP A 331 18.48 26.77 15.94
CA TRP A 331 19.32 26.49 17.11
C TRP A 331 18.68 25.45 18.01
N TRP A 332 17.36 25.53 18.24
CA TRP A 332 16.62 24.56 19.06
C TRP A 332 16.54 23.19 18.39
N ASP A 333 16.06 23.14 17.15
CA ASP A 333 15.95 21.90 16.35
C ASP A 333 16.92 21.96 15.17
N ARG A 334 18.08 21.32 15.34
CA ARG A 334 19.09 21.24 14.29
C ARG A 334 18.63 20.52 13.03
N ASN A 335 17.56 19.71 13.11
CA ASN A 335 17.02 18.99 11.96
C ASN A 335 16.23 19.91 11.01
N THR A 336 16.15 21.20 11.31
CA THR A 336 15.52 22.21 10.44
C THR A 336 16.52 23.16 9.78
N GLN A 337 17.84 22.97 9.99
CA GLN A 337 18.89 23.90 9.52
C GLN A 337 19.07 23.92 8.00
N ARG A 338 18.73 22.84 7.33
CA ARG A 338 18.82 22.73 5.87
C ARG A 338 17.42 22.61 5.29
N GLY A 339 17.20 23.28 4.16
CA GLY A 339 15.99 23.16 3.36
C GLY A 339 16.30 22.61 1.99
N PHE A 340 15.54 21.62 1.53
CA PHE A 340 15.69 20.99 0.22
C PHE A 340 14.33 20.97 -0.47
N PHE A 341 14.15 21.78 -1.51
CA PHE A 341 12.99 21.71 -2.36
C PHE A 341 13.19 20.60 -3.39
N ILE A 342 12.34 19.59 -3.37
CA ILE A 342 12.36 18.50 -4.34
C ILE A 342 11.42 18.79 -5.50
N HIS A 343 11.70 18.20 -6.66
CA HIS A 343 10.83 18.27 -7.82
C HIS A 343 9.57 17.42 -7.61
N GLY A 344 8.39 18.02 -7.67
CA GLY A 344 7.12 17.38 -7.31
C GLY A 344 6.92 17.29 -5.80
N GLY A 345 6.08 16.36 -5.36
CA GLY A 345 5.79 16.13 -3.95
C GLY A 345 4.33 15.80 -3.68
N HIS A 346 3.90 15.94 -2.41
CA HIS A 346 2.57 15.60 -1.89
C HIS A 346 2.16 14.14 -2.18
N TRP A 347 3.14 13.28 -2.39
CA TRP A 347 2.91 11.85 -2.53
C TRP A 347 2.60 11.21 -1.18
N LEU A 348 1.83 10.13 -1.21
CA LEU A 348 1.60 9.27 -0.04
C LEU A 348 2.85 8.42 0.20
N ALA A 349 3.88 9.05 0.71
CA ALA A 349 5.22 8.49 0.89
C ALA A 349 5.96 9.22 2.01
N LYS A 350 7.04 8.64 2.51
CA LYS A 350 7.91 9.25 3.53
C LYS A 350 9.33 9.38 3.00
N PRO A 351 10.05 10.47 3.33
CA PRO A 351 11.49 10.56 3.07
C PRO A 351 12.21 9.36 3.68
N LEU A 352 13.12 8.75 2.91
CA LEU A 352 13.84 7.54 3.32
C LEU A 352 15.35 7.75 3.28
N SER A 353 15.86 8.31 2.19
CA SER A 353 17.30 8.54 2.02
C SER A 353 17.57 9.83 1.25
N PRO A 354 18.44 10.69 1.75
CA PRO A 354 19.24 10.59 2.99
C PRO A 354 18.38 10.43 4.25
N ALA A 355 18.89 9.70 5.23
CA ALA A 355 18.22 9.53 6.51
C ALA A 355 18.17 10.87 7.28
N GLY A 356 17.06 11.13 7.98
CA GLY A 356 16.85 12.35 8.76
C GLY A 356 16.23 13.51 7.98
N LEU A 357 15.82 13.30 6.73
CA LEU A 357 14.94 14.23 6.04
C LEU A 357 13.50 14.08 6.52
N GLU A 358 12.83 15.21 6.75
CA GLU A 358 11.41 15.28 7.13
C GLU A 358 10.68 16.30 6.26
N TYR A 359 9.37 16.12 6.09
CA TYR A 359 8.53 17.15 5.48
C TYR A 359 8.46 18.39 6.37
N SER A 360 8.58 19.57 5.75
CA SER A 360 8.42 20.82 6.51
C SER A 360 7.00 20.97 7.04
N LYS A 361 6.87 21.09 8.36
CA LYS A 361 5.57 21.27 9.04
C LYS A 361 5.00 22.68 8.82
N LEU A 362 5.84 23.66 8.51
CA LEU A 362 5.45 25.08 8.39
C LEU A 362 5.09 25.47 6.95
N PHE A 363 5.78 24.92 5.93
CA PHE A 363 5.47 25.20 4.53
C PHE A 363 4.23 24.44 4.04
N GLY A 364 3.81 23.38 4.73
CA GLY A 364 2.77 22.48 4.26
C GLY A 364 3.22 21.61 3.07
N ARG A 365 2.30 20.84 2.53
CA ARG A 365 2.56 19.90 1.43
C ARG A 365 2.38 20.60 0.09
N SER A 366 3.24 20.26 -0.88
CA SER A 366 3.18 20.82 -2.24
C SER A 366 3.39 19.73 -3.28
N SER A 367 2.51 19.68 -4.29
CA SER A 367 2.63 18.73 -5.41
C SER A 367 3.65 19.15 -6.47
N ASN A 368 4.14 20.39 -6.43
CA ASN A 368 5.03 20.96 -7.45
C ASN A 368 6.49 21.05 -6.98
N GLN A 369 6.72 21.61 -5.80
CA GLN A 369 8.04 21.70 -5.17
C GLN A 369 7.88 21.58 -3.66
N GLU A 370 8.05 20.39 -3.12
CA GLU A 370 7.86 20.12 -1.71
C GLU A 370 9.14 20.39 -0.92
N LEU A 371 9.01 21.04 0.24
CA LEU A 371 10.15 21.33 1.12
C LEU A 371 10.38 20.19 2.10
N LEU A 372 11.56 19.63 2.04
CA LEU A 372 12.13 18.77 3.07
C LEU A 372 13.12 19.56 3.92
N THR A 373 13.16 19.27 5.21
CA THR A 373 14.13 19.81 6.16
C THR A 373 15.07 18.72 6.64
N GLY A 374 16.28 19.12 7.03
CA GLY A 374 17.29 18.23 7.56
C GLY A 374 18.35 18.96 8.35
N SER A 375 19.24 18.24 9.01
CA SER A 375 20.39 18.81 9.70
C SER A 375 21.55 19.14 8.76
N ASN A 376 22.57 19.82 9.26
CA ASN A 376 23.80 20.10 8.52
C ASN A 376 24.62 18.85 8.19
N ARG A 377 24.26 17.69 8.69
CA ARG A 377 24.87 16.40 8.29
C ARG A 377 24.45 15.94 6.90
N ILE A 378 23.40 16.55 6.33
CA ILE A 378 22.89 16.25 4.98
C ILE A 378 23.34 17.38 4.07
N ASP A 379 24.24 17.08 3.11
CA ASP A 379 24.79 18.05 2.16
C ASP A 379 24.39 17.74 0.73
N LEU A 380 23.07 17.75 0.47
CA LEU A 380 22.53 17.65 -0.88
C LEU A 380 22.65 18.98 -1.63
N LYS A 381 22.88 18.89 -2.92
CA LYS A 381 22.94 20.00 -3.89
C LYS A 381 21.80 19.87 -4.89
N PRO A 382 21.48 20.92 -5.64
CA PRO A 382 20.62 20.79 -6.81
C PRO A 382 21.10 19.64 -7.71
N ASP A 383 20.15 18.90 -8.25
CA ASP A 383 20.31 17.67 -9.06
C ASP A 383 20.72 16.40 -8.27
N ASP A 384 20.97 16.48 -6.97
CA ASP A 384 21.10 15.27 -6.15
C ASP A 384 19.74 14.63 -5.92
N THR A 385 19.71 13.31 -5.83
CA THR A 385 18.49 12.54 -5.70
C THR A 385 18.08 12.41 -4.23
N VAL A 386 16.78 12.54 -3.93
CA VAL A 386 16.15 12.11 -2.68
C VAL A 386 15.30 10.89 -2.96
N PHE A 387 15.31 9.93 -2.05
CA PHE A 387 14.46 8.75 -2.12
C PHE A 387 13.38 8.80 -1.06
N LEU A 388 12.12 8.53 -1.50
CA LEU A 388 10.99 8.38 -0.60
C LEU A 388 10.46 6.96 -0.70
N ARG A 389 10.00 6.42 0.42
CA ARG A 389 9.31 5.14 0.46
C ARG A 389 7.81 5.37 0.34
N PRO A 390 7.14 4.81 -0.67
CA PRO A 390 5.69 4.81 -0.76
C PRO A 390 5.06 4.22 0.51
N ASP A 391 4.01 4.85 1.05
CA ASP A 391 3.21 4.25 2.12
C ASP A 391 2.27 3.18 1.54
N GLN A 392 1.78 3.39 0.30
CA GLN A 392 0.96 2.45 -0.46
C GLN A 392 1.46 2.31 -1.90
N SER A 393 1.15 1.19 -2.56
CA SER A 393 1.56 0.95 -3.95
C SER A 393 0.47 1.27 -4.98
N GLU A 394 -0.77 1.24 -4.63
CA GLU A 394 -1.94 1.28 -5.51
C GLU A 394 -1.98 2.52 -6.44
N ALA A 395 -2.82 3.49 -6.13
CA ALA A 395 -2.93 4.72 -6.94
C ALA A 395 -1.62 5.54 -7.03
N LEU A 396 -0.72 5.40 -6.06
CA LEU A 396 0.56 6.10 -6.07
C LEU A 396 1.44 5.69 -7.26
N PHE A 397 1.53 4.39 -7.56
CA PHE A 397 2.36 3.90 -8.67
C PHE A 397 1.91 4.39 -10.04
N LEU A 398 0.64 4.73 -10.19
CA LEU A 398 0.07 5.27 -11.44
C LEU A 398 0.46 6.73 -11.72
N GLN A 399 0.95 7.47 -10.70
CA GLN A 399 1.25 8.89 -10.84
C GLN A 399 2.53 9.18 -11.65
N PHE A 400 3.34 8.16 -11.95
CA PHE A 400 4.65 8.32 -12.56
C PHE A 400 4.70 7.91 -14.03
N GLY A 401 3.61 7.39 -14.60
CA GLY A 401 3.51 6.95 -16.00
C GLY A 401 4.33 5.70 -16.34
N GLY A 402 5.23 5.27 -15.48
CA GLY A 402 6.04 4.07 -15.64
C GLY A 402 6.97 3.85 -14.45
N ILE A 403 7.58 2.68 -14.42
CA ILE A 403 8.43 2.18 -13.34
C ILE A 403 9.84 1.95 -13.89
N ALA A 404 10.85 2.63 -13.35
CA ALA A 404 12.24 2.32 -13.63
C ALA A 404 12.64 1.03 -12.89
N VAL A 405 13.28 0.11 -13.58
CA VAL A 405 13.67 -1.19 -13.03
C VAL A 405 15.14 -1.18 -12.71
N PHE A 406 15.47 -1.21 -11.43
CA PHE A 406 16.85 -1.33 -10.97
C PHE A 406 17.18 -2.81 -10.76
N ASP A 407 18.24 -3.28 -11.40
CA ASP A 407 18.69 -4.68 -11.35
C ASP A 407 19.75 -4.97 -10.27
N GLY A 408 20.06 -3.96 -9.45
CA GLY A 408 21.13 -3.99 -8.46
C GLY A 408 22.43 -3.34 -8.94
N ARG A 409 22.53 -2.94 -10.23
CA ARG A 409 23.71 -2.30 -10.83
C ARG A 409 23.33 -1.08 -11.67
N GLU A 410 22.31 -1.20 -12.51
CA GLU A 410 21.86 -0.17 -13.44
C GLU A 410 20.33 -0.20 -13.59
N ILE A 411 19.79 0.79 -14.30
CA ILE A 411 18.38 0.80 -14.71
C ILE A 411 18.26 -0.03 -15.98
N ALA A 412 17.77 -1.25 -15.82
CA ALA A 412 17.63 -2.23 -16.89
C ALA A 412 16.49 -1.91 -17.88
N GLY A 413 15.62 -0.96 -17.55
CA GLY A 413 14.53 -0.53 -18.42
C GLY A 413 13.39 0.15 -17.71
N MET A 414 12.33 0.44 -18.47
CA MET A 414 11.09 1.06 -17.97
C MET A 414 9.91 0.10 -18.17
N TRP A 415 9.17 -0.17 -17.13
CA TRP A 415 7.90 -0.88 -17.20
C TRP A 415 6.73 0.11 -17.28
N PRO A 416 5.86 0.01 -18.28
CA PRO A 416 4.71 0.90 -18.36
C PRO A 416 3.73 0.65 -17.22
N SER A 417 3.12 1.71 -16.70
CA SER A 417 1.99 1.61 -15.80
C SER A 417 0.70 1.28 -16.58
N LEU A 418 -0.27 0.65 -15.92
CA LEU A 418 -1.63 0.60 -16.42
C LEU A 418 -2.17 2.03 -16.53
N PRO A 419 -2.89 2.39 -17.58
CA PRO A 419 -3.34 3.77 -17.80
C PRO A 419 -4.38 4.23 -16.76
N ILE A 420 -5.15 3.32 -16.20
CA ILE A 420 -6.18 3.63 -15.22
C ILE A 420 -6.27 2.49 -14.20
N SER A 421 -6.32 2.85 -12.90
CA SER A 421 -6.86 1.98 -11.86
C SER A 421 -7.75 2.82 -10.96
N ALA A 422 -8.97 2.50 -10.82
CA ALA A 422 -9.85 3.09 -9.82
C ALA A 422 -10.16 2.06 -8.74
#